data_3f0552c4b42bf70dcffeb1d754028d42
#
_entry.id   3f0552c4b42bf70dcffeb1d754028d42
#
_cell.length_a   1.000
_cell.length_b   1.000
_cell.length_c   1.000
_cell.angle_alpha   90.00
_cell.angle_beta   90.00
_cell.angle_gamma   90.00
#
_symmetry.space_group_name_H-M   'P 1'
#
loop_
_entity.id
_entity.type
_entity.pdbx_description
1 polymer ?
#
loop_
_entity_poly.entity_id
_entity_poly.type
_entity_poly.pdbx_seq_one_letter_code
_entity_poly.pdbx_strand_id
1 'polypeptide(L)'
;MPTEQRYAVDRLTAITAVLIDENGNTIAIPKNRLGVTPEEGMVLFIPVDSSGTPNWYEARVDQEAAEEAREEARKVLDELKEQDPGGDVKL
;
A
#
# COMPACT_ATOMS: atom_id res chain seq x y z
N MET A 1 0.09 23.53 -11.31
CA MET A 1 -0.02 22.90 -10.00
C MET A 1 0.46 21.47 -10.09
N PRO A 2 1.27 21.02 -9.15
CA PRO A 2 1.68 19.63 -9.17
C PRO A 2 0.46 18.75 -8.91
N THR A 3 0.33 17.73 -9.72
CA THR A 3 -0.73 16.74 -9.58
C THR A 3 -0.11 15.50 -8.98
N GLU A 4 -0.84 14.88 -8.07
CA GLU A 4 -0.42 13.60 -7.51
C GLU A 4 -1.42 12.55 -7.92
N GLN A 5 -0.91 11.36 -8.23
CA GLN A 5 -1.75 10.20 -8.48
C GLN A 5 -1.59 9.21 -7.36
N ARG A 6 -2.65 8.54 -7.05
CA ARG A 6 -2.70 7.58 -5.96
C ARG A 6 -2.58 6.17 -6.53
N TYR A 7 -1.68 5.40 -5.98
CA TYR A 7 -1.46 4.02 -6.38
C TYR A 7 -1.47 3.13 -5.15
N ALA A 8 -2.04 1.95 -5.29
CA ALA A 8 -1.95 0.93 -4.24
C ALA A 8 -0.94 -0.13 -4.68
N VAL A 9 -0.17 -0.63 -3.73
CA VAL A 9 0.77 -1.71 -4.01
C VAL A 9 -0.01 -3.01 -3.99
N ASP A 10 -0.20 -3.62 -5.16
CA ASP A 10 -0.97 -4.84 -5.30
C ASP A 10 -0.14 -6.06 -4.90
N ARG A 11 1.09 -6.13 -5.37
CA ARG A 11 1.98 -7.22 -5.00
C ARG A 11 3.42 -6.82 -5.26
N LEU A 12 4.33 -7.60 -4.70
CA LEU A 12 5.76 -7.38 -4.84
C LEU A 12 6.43 -8.68 -5.28
N THR A 13 7.41 -8.52 -6.16
CA THR A 13 8.35 -9.59 -6.47
C THR A 13 9.70 -9.22 -5.87
N ALA A 14 10.73 -10.01 -6.17
CA ALA A 14 12.07 -9.73 -5.64
C ALA A 14 12.59 -8.35 -6.05
N ILE A 15 12.27 -7.89 -7.26
CA ILE A 15 12.83 -6.65 -7.80
C ILE A 15 11.77 -5.66 -8.29
N THR A 16 10.50 -6.04 -8.32
CA THR A 16 9.44 -5.24 -8.95
C THR A 16 8.29 -5.04 -8.00
N ALA A 17 7.69 -3.84 -8.06
CA ALA A 17 6.44 -3.55 -7.38
C ALA A 17 5.34 -3.43 -8.42
N VAL A 18 4.24 -4.13 -8.22
CA VAL A 18 3.08 -4.02 -9.08
C VAL A 18 2.09 -3.08 -8.40
N LEU A 19 1.82 -1.98 -9.05
CA LEU A 19 0.94 -0.93 -8.53
C LEU A 19 -0.35 -0.90 -9.32
N ILE A 20 -1.42 -0.51 -8.65
CA ILE A 20 -2.72 -0.36 -9.28
C ILE A 20 -3.19 1.07 -9.05
N ASP A 21 -3.66 1.72 -10.11
CA ASP A 21 -4.11 3.11 -10.00
C ASP A 21 -5.60 3.16 -9.66
N GLU A 22 -6.14 4.37 -9.55
CA GLU A 22 -7.54 4.56 -9.19
C GLU A 22 -8.52 4.05 -10.23
N ASN A 23 -8.07 3.90 -11.46
CA ASN A 23 -8.89 3.38 -12.54
C ASN A 23 -8.81 1.87 -12.67
N GLY A 24 -8.01 1.23 -11.85
CA GLY A 24 -7.85 -0.22 -11.90
C GLY A 24 -6.76 -0.70 -12.84
N ASN A 25 -5.99 0.21 -13.40
CA ASN A 25 -4.88 -0.17 -14.28
C ASN A 25 -3.68 -0.58 -13.45
N THR A 26 -3.01 -1.65 -13.86
CA THR A 26 -1.82 -2.11 -13.17
C THR A 26 -0.58 -1.68 -13.92
N ILE A 27 0.47 -1.39 -13.16
CA ILE A 27 1.75 -1.02 -13.73
C ILE A 27 2.85 -1.65 -12.88
N ALA A 28 3.88 -2.18 -13.54
CA ALA A 28 5.01 -2.79 -12.85
C ALA A 28 6.18 -1.82 -12.87
N ILE A 29 6.70 -1.50 -11.68
CA ILE A 29 7.80 -0.55 -11.52
C ILE A 29 8.93 -1.25 -10.79
N PRO A 30 10.17 -1.16 -11.26
CA PRO A 30 11.30 -1.68 -10.49
C PRO A 30 11.34 -1.03 -9.11
N LYS A 31 11.54 -1.83 -8.08
CA LYS A 31 11.56 -1.32 -6.70
C LYS A 31 12.58 -0.22 -6.50
N ASN A 32 13.71 -0.29 -7.20
CA ASN A 32 14.75 0.71 -7.03
C ASN A 32 14.42 2.06 -7.68
N ARG A 33 13.32 2.14 -8.42
CA ARG A 33 12.86 3.43 -8.95
C ARG A 33 11.99 4.19 -7.96
N LEU A 34 11.40 3.50 -7.01
CA LEU A 34 10.57 4.15 -6.01
C LEU A 34 11.45 4.77 -4.94
N GLY A 35 11.10 5.99 -4.53
CA GLY A 35 11.82 6.68 -3.48
C GLY A 35 11.48 6.17 -2.09
N VAL A 36 10.58 5.19 -2.00
CA VAL A 36 10.19 4.57 -0.73
C VAL A 36 10.27 3.06 -0.89
N THR A 37 10.34 2.35 0.23
CA THR A 37 10.31 0.89 0.21
C THR A 37 8.86 0.44 0.15
N PRO A 38 8.42 -0.17 -0.95
CA PRO A 38 7.01 -0.56 -1.08
C PRO A 38 6.71 -1.81 -0.26
N GLU A 39 5.47 -1.89 0.22
CA GLU A 39 4.94 -3.06 0.91
C GLU A 39 3.53 -3.33 0.38
N GLU A 40 3.13 -4.58 0.35
CA GLU A 40 1.80 -4.95 -0.13
C GLU A 40 0.72 -4.27 0.70
N GLY A 41 -0.27 -3.73 0.01
CA GLY A 41 -1.35 -3.01 0.66
C GLY A 41 -1.06 -1.54 0.94
N MET A 42 0.18 -1.11 0.71
CA MET A 42 0.56 0.28 0.93
C MET A 42 -0.05 1.16 -0.16
N VAL A 43 -0.44 2.38 0.22
CA VAL A 43 -0.92 3.38 -0.73
C VAL A 43 0.15 4.45 -0.89
N LEU A 44 0.43 4.79 -2.13
CA LEU A 44 1.48 5.76 -2.48
C LEU A 44 0.88 6.93 -3.24
N PHE A 45 1.41 8.13 -2.98
CA PHE A 45 1.15 9.29 -3.80
C PHE A 45 2.37 9.53 -4.70
N ILE A 46 2.13 9.60 -5.99
CA ILE A 46 3.18 9.79 -6.98
C ILE A 46 2.97 11.14 -7.65
N PRO A 47 3.90 12.08 -7.49
CA PRO A 47 3.78 13.37 -8.17
C PRO A 47 3.85 13.17 -9.69
N VAL A 48 3.04 13.93 -10.39
CA VAL A 48 3.00 13.90 -11.86
C VAL A 48 3.39 15.29 -12.34
N ASP A 49 4.31 15.35 -13.27
CA ASP A 49 4.77 16.64 -13.79
C ASP A 49 3.74 17.24 -14.78
N SER A 50 4.06 18.40 -15.33
CA SER A 50 3.13 19.10 -16.21
C SER A 50 2.86 18.36 -17.52
N SER A 51 3.71 17.43 -17.90
CA SER A 51 3.50 16.63 -19.09
C SER A 51 2.78 15.30 -18.79
N GLY A 52 2.42 15.06 -17.53
CA GLY A 52 1.71 13.88 -17.14
C GLY A 52 2.61 12.69 -16.81
N THR A 53 3.90 12.91 -16.66
CA THR A 53 4.86 11.85 -16.38
C THR A 53 4.99 11.64 -14.87
N PRO A 54 4.75 10.43 -14.37
CA PRO A 54 4.90 10.16 -12.94
C PRO A 54 6.36 10.20 -12.51
N ASN A 55 6.61 10.81 -11.36
CA ASN A 55 7.94 10.84 -10.78
C ASN A 55 8.02 9.82 -9.64
N TRP A 56 8.38 8.60 -9.98
CA TRP A 56 8.42 7.49 -9.04
C TRP A 56 9.41 7.71 -7.90
N TYR A 57 10.45 8.45 -8.16
CA TYR A 57 11.48 8.74 -7.16
C TYR A 57 10.96 9.61 -6.03
N GLU A 58 9.92 10.40 -6.28
CA GLU A 58 9.34 11.27 -5.28
C GLU A 58 8.07 10.67 -4.68
N ALA A 59 7.91 9.37 -4.79
CA ALA A 59 6.78 8.67 -4.20
C ALA A 59 6.72 8.93 -2.69
N ARG A 60 5.51 9.12 -2.18
CA ARG A 60 5.27 9.30 -0.74
C ARG A 60 4.23 8.31 -0.28
N VAL A 61 4.40 7.82 0.93
CA VAL A 61 3.44 6.90 1.53
C VAL A 61 2.25 7.68 2.05
N ASP A 62 1.04 7.18 1.77
CA ASP A 62 -0.16 7.73 2.38
C ASP A 62 -0.23 7.22 3.82
N GLN A 63 0.20 8.05 4.75
CA GLN A 63 0.26 7.69 6.16
C GLN A 63 -1.11 7.39 6.74
N GLU A 64 -2.12 8.15 6.33
CA GLU A 64 -3.46 7.93 6.83
C GLU A 64 -4.01 6.58 6.40
N ALA A 65 -3.85 6.23 5.14
CA ALA A 65 -4.30 4.94 4.65
C ALA A 65 -3.55 3.80 5.33
N ALA A 66 -2.25 3.97 5.56
CA ALA A 66 -1.45 2.96 6.23
C ALA A 66 -1.92 2.77 7.67
N GLU A 67 -2.22 3.86 8.36
CA GLU A 67 -2.71 3.78 9.74
C GLU A 67 -4.08 3.13 9.81
N GLU A 68 -4.98 3.49 8.91
CA GLU A 68 -6.30 2.88 8.85
C GLU A 68 -6.21 1.38 8.61
N ALA A 69 -5.35 0.97 7.69
CA ALA A 69 -5.16 -0.45 7.40
C ALA A 69 -4.64 -1.20 8.62
N ARG A 70 -3.72 -0.58 9.36
CA ARG A 70 -3.19 -1.19 10.58
C ARG A 70 -4.26 -1.31 11.66
N GLU A 71 -5.07 -0.29 11.82
CA GLU A 71 -6.14 -0.31 12.80
C GLU A 71 -7.18 -1.36 12.48
N GLU A 72 -7.56 -1.48 11.22
CA GLU A 72 -8.50 -2.51 10.80
C GLU A 72 -7.94 -3.90 11.04
N ALA A 73 -6.68 -4.13 10.70
CA ALA A 73 -6.03 -5.40 10.93
C ALA A 73 -5.98 -5.72 12.43
N ARG A 74 -5.70 -4.72 13.24
CA ARG A 74 -5.66 -4.89 14.69
C ARG A 74 -7.03 -5.23 15.25
N LYS A 75 -8.07 -4.57 14.77
CA LYS A 75 -9.43 -4.86 15.19
C LYS A 75 -9.84 -6.27 14.86
N VAL A 76 -9.52 -6.72 13.66
CA VAL A 76 -9.83 -8.09 13.24
C VAL A 76 -9.12 -9.09 14.15
N LEU A 77 -7.87 -8.85 14.47
CA LEU A 77 -7.12 -9.73 15.36
C LEU A 77 -7.71 -9.75 16.76
N ASP A 78 -8.11 -8.60 17.28
CA ASP A 78 -8.74 -8.52 18.60
C ASP A 78 -10.07 -9.25 18.62
N GLU A 79 -10.88 -9.11 17.59
CA GLU A 79 -12.13 -9.82 17.48
C GLU A 79 -11.94 -11.33 17.44
N LEU A 80 -10.94 -11.77 16.69
CA LEU A 80 -10.62 -13.18 16.62
C LEU A 80 -10.18 -13.73 17.97
N LYS A 81 -9.42 -12.96 18.71
CA LYS A 81 -9.01 -13.37 20.04
C LYS A 81 -10.19 -13.49 21.01
N GLU A 82 -11.13 -12.58 20.89
CA GLU A 82 -12.33 -12.63 21.73
C GLU A 82 -13.24 -13.77 21.36
N GLN A 83 -13.34 -14.09 20.09
CA GLN A 83 -14.20 -15.16 19.61
C GLN A 83 -13.59 -16.53 19.80
N ASP A 84 -12.31 -16.59 20.04
CA ASP A 84 -11.63 -17.84 20.29
C ASP A 84 -11.25 -17.88 21.77
N PRO A 85 -12.20 -18.17 22.63
CA PRO A 85 -11.94 -18.18 24.05
C PRO A 85 -11.09 -19.39 24.35
N GLY A 86 -9.94 -19.17 24.21
CA GLY A 86 -9.06 -20.19 24.49
C GLY A 86 -9.57 -21.56 24.12
N GLY A 87 -10.24 -21.42 23.58
CA GLY A 87 -10.49 -22.34 23.33
C GLY A 87 -9.68 -23.15 23.05
N ASP A 88 -9.72 -22.64 23.40
CA ASP A 88 -9.22 -22.98 23.36
C ASP A 88 -8.78 -23.77 23.70
N VAL A 89 -8.89 -23.73 23.82
CA VAL A 89 -8.48 -24.19 24.03
C VAL A 89 -8.30 -25.01 24.56
N LYS A 90 -8.44 -25.29 24.89
CA LYS A 90 -8.21 -25.84 25.35
C LYS A 90 -8.23 -26.88 25.30
N LEU A 91 -8.30 -27.16 25.16
CA LEU A 91 -8.37 -27.88 25.09
C LEU A 91 -8.18 -28.60 25.35
#